data_63f4916919e3d5b53cd2aa253c03c02d
#
_entry.id   63f4916919e3d5b53cd2aa253c03c02d
#
_cell.length_a   1.000
_cell.length_b   1.000
_cell.length_c   1.000
_cell.angle_alpha   90.00
_cell.angle_beta   90.00
_cell.angle_gamma   90.00
#
_symmetry.space_group_name_H-M   'P 1'
#
loop_
_entity.id
_entity.type
_entity.pdbx_description
1 polymer ?
#
loop_
_entity_poly.entity_id
_entity_poly.type
_entity_poly.pdbx_seq_one_letter_code
_entity_poly.pdbx_strand_id
1 'polypeptide(L)'
;MKYAVPSAAVALLACTSFISAQNSPSQDHPETYPRVDIEHGARLYAERCDRCHGANGDGVSGVNLRSGHFRNATTDQQLGRVITTGFPTSGMPAFTLDAADLTGVIAYLRNMNSIDRGSLKPGDAARGRTITETKGACLNCHRINNQGSRRAPNLSEIGATRSAGSIERSLLDPDSQMWPINRPVLIVMKDGKTFDGRRLNEDTYSVQIADEAGRLISLNKSDIRRFEVSVHSPMPSYKDKLTPDELSDVVTFLLTLKGL
;
A
#
# COMPACT_ATOMS: atom_id res chain seq x y z
N MET A 1 38.99 47.81 67.62
CA MET A 1 38.15 47.89 66.43
C MET A 1 38.05 46.50 65.85
N LYS A 2 36.97 45.82 66.05
CA LYS A 2 36.74 44.46 65.53
C LYS A 2 35.81 44.58 64.33
N TYR A 3 36.23 44.18 63.16
CA TYR A 3 35.41 44.12 61.94
C TYR A 3 34.76 42.77 61.87
N ALA A 4 33.41 42.72 61.86
CA ALA A 4 32.62 41.57 61.62
C ALA A 4 32.45 41.42 60.12
N VAL A 5 32.66 40.24 59.59
CA VAL A 5 32.41 39.85 58.18
C VAL A 5 31.06 39.17 58.12
N PRO A 6 30.11 39.56 57.28
CA PRO A 6 28.84 38.82 57.14
C PRO A 6 29.01 37.62 56.20
N SER A 7 28.61 36.43 56.65
CA SER A 7 28.50 35.22 55.84
C SER A 7 27.33 35.33 54.85
N ALA A 8 27.63 35.28 53.59
CA ALA A 8 26.61 35.15 52.55
C ALA A 8 26.24 33.66 52.39
N ALA A 9 24.98 33.36 52.67
CA ALA A 9 24.38 32.05 52.41
C ALA A 9 24.05 31.94 50.92
N VAL A 10 24.72 31.02 50.23
CA VAL A 10 24.41 30.67 48.85
C VAL A 10 23.26 29.63 48.87
N ALA A 11 22.09 30.05 48.43
CA ALA A 11 20.97 29.15 48.23
C ALA A 11 21.16 28.41 46.90
N LEU A 12 21.42 27.10 46.95
CA LEU A 12 21.36 26.23 45.77
C LEU A 12 19.90 25.96 45.40
N LEU A 13 19.43 26.58 44.33
CA LEU A 13 18.19 26.18 43.66
C LEU A 13 18.45 24.88 42.89
N ALA A 14 17.94 23.75 43.44
CA ALA A 14 17.86 22.50 42.70
C ALA A 14 16.76 22.61 41.65
N CYS A 15 17.11 22.81 40.37
CA CYS A 15 16.19 22.65 39.24
C CYS A 15 15.90 21.15 39.06
N THR A 16 14.80 20.70 39.63
CA THR A 16 14.24 19.38 39.29
C THR A 16 13.59 19.47 37.91
N SER A 17 14.33 19.04 36.87
CA SER A 17 13.78 18.85 35.54
C SER A 17 12.78 17.68 35.60
N PHE A 18 11.47 17.98 35.58
CA PHE A 18 10.46 17.00 35.29
C PHE A 18 10.61 16.58 33.84
N ILE A 19 11.22 15.42 33.60
CA ILE A 19 11.16 14.73 32.32
C ILE A 19 9.72 14.24 32.20
N SER A 20 8.88 15.00 31.47
CA SER A 20 7.59 14.49 31.01
C SER A 20 7.87 13.33 30.08
N ALA A 21 7.70 12.11 30.56
CA ALA A 21 7.59 10.95 29.70
C ALA A 21 6.40 11.20 28.76
N GLN A 22 6.72 11.53 27.50
CA GLN A 22 5.72 11.56 26.44
C GLN A 22 5.26 10.09 26.30
N ASN A 23 4.06 9.81 26.79
CA ASN A 23 3.35 8.59 26.48
C ASN A 23 3.12 8.57 24.95
N SER A 24 4.01 7.95 24.20
CA SER A 24 3.69 7.43 22.88
C SER A 24 2.48 6.51 23.08
N PRO A 25 1.43 6.58 22.24
CA PRO A 25 0.34 5.62 22.33
C PRO A 25 0.95 4.22 22.29
N SER A 26 0.75 3.45 23.36
CA SER A 26 1.25 2.09 23.47
C SER A 26 0.70 1.32 22.27
N GLN A 27 1.58 0.92 21.37
CA GLN A 27 1.22 -0.09 20.38
C GLN A 27 1.02 -1.36 21.19
N ASP A 28 -0.24 -1.77 21.40
CA ASP A 28 -0.61 -2.97 22.14
C ASP A 28 -0.27 -4.26 21.34
N HIS A 29 0.86 -4.26 20.65
CA HIS A 29 1.47 -5.38 19.97
C HIS A 29 3.00 -5.27 20.04
N PRO A 30 3.74 -6.39 19.98
CA PRO A 30 5.20 -6.38 19.97
C PRO A 30 5.77 -5.58 18.81
N GLU A 31 6.89 -4.90 19.00
CA GLU A 31 7.62 -4.23 17.91
C GLU A 31 8.16 -5.23 16.89
N THR A 32 8.47 -6.46 17.35
CA THR A 32 9.02 -7.53 16.52
C THR A 32 8.35 -8.87 16.84
N TYR A 33 8.14 -9.67 15.80
CA TYR A 33 7.63 -11.04 15.92
C TYR A 33 8.72 -12.05 15.55
N PRO A 34 8.72 -13.26 16.17
CA PRO A 34 9.63 -14.31 15.77
C PRO A 34 9.47 -14.65 14.27
N ARG A 35 10.59 -14.82 13.59
CA ARG A 35 10.58 -15.13 12.15
C ARG A 35 9.81 -16.41 11.83
N VAL A 36 9.92 -17.41 12.71
CA VAL A 36 9.21 -18.70 12.57
C VAL A 36 7.69 -18.51 12.57
N ASP A 37 7.16 -17.61 13.41
CA ASP A 37 5.73 -17.31 13.46
C ASP A 37 5.28 -16.56 12.21
N ILE A 38 6.09 -15.61 11.74
CA ILE A 38 5.82 -14.88 10.48
C ILE A 38 5.78 -15.85 9.29
N GLU A 39 6.75 -16.76 9.16
CA GLU A 39 6.81 -17.75 8.08
C GLU A 39 5.66 -18.77 8.17
N HIS A 40 5.28 -19.18 9.38
CA HIS A 40 4.12 -20.03 9.60
C HIS A 40 2.82 -19.32 9.17
N GLY A 41 2.63 -18.09 9.61
CA GLY A 41 1.48 -17.26 9.25
C GLY A 41 1.38 -16.96 7.76
N ALA A 42 2.52 -16.80 7.08
CA ALA A 42 2.56 -16.61 5.63
C ALA A 42 1.97 -17.81 4.88
N ARG A 43 2.29 -19.04 5.31
CA ARG A 43 1.72 -20.27 4.71
C ARG A 43 0.22 -20.34 4.93
N LEU A 44 -0.24 -20.11 6.17
CA LEU A 44 -1.67 -20.12 6.51
C LEU A 44 -2.44 -19.04 5.75
N TYR A 45 -1.85 -17.85 5.60
CA TYR A 45 -2.45 -16.76 4.83
C TYR A 45 -2.63 -17.18 3.36
N ALA A 46 -1.62 -17.74 2.73
CA ALA A 46 -1.68 -18.22 1.35
C ALA A 46 -2.74 -19.31 1.14
N GLU A 47 -2.96 -20.17 2.13
CA GLU A 47 -3.94 -21.25 2.05
C GLU A 47 -5.38 -20.79 2.29
N ARG A 48 -5.60 -19.83 3.20
CA ARG A 48 -6.93 -19.52 3.73
C ARG A 48 -7.42 -18.11 3.47
N CYS A 49 -6.52 -17.14 3.27
CA CYS A 49 -6.85 -15.72 3.20
C CYS A 49 -6.63 -15.10 1.81
N ASP A 50 -5.61 -15.60 1.08
CA ASP A 50 -5.18 -15.09 -0.22
C ASP A 50 -6.31 -15.04 -1.26
N ARG A 51 -7.17 -16.05 -1.26
CA ARG A 51 -8.29 -16.14 -2.22
C ARG A 51 -9.18 -14.89 -2.23
N CYS A 52 -9.38 -14.25 -1.08
CA CYS A 52 -10.18 -13.04 -0.94
C CYS A 52 -9.32 -11.80 -0.83
N HIS A 53 -8.30 -11.85 0.03
CA HIS A 53 -7.47 -10.68 0.33
C HIS A 53 -6.33 -10.47 -0.67
N GLY A 54 -6.07 -11.43 -1.58
CA GLY A 54 -4.95 -11.39 -2.51
C GLY A 54 -3.60 -11.65 -1.83
N ALA A 55 -2.62 -12.12 -2.59
CA ALA A 55 -1.27 -12.42 -2.08
C ALA A 55 -0.59 -11.21 -1.43
N ASN A 56 -1.00 -10.00 -1.80
CA ASN A 56 -0.47 -8.75 -1.27
C ASN A 56 -1.35 -8.13 -0.16
N GLY A 57 -2.45 -8.76 0.25
CA GLY A 57 -3.35 -8.24 1.27
C GLY A 57 -4.20 -7.04 0.85
N ASP A 58 -4.34 -6.81 -0.44
CA ASP A 58 -5.00 -5.64 -1.03
C ASP A 58 -6.12 -6.03 -2.02
N GLY A 59 -6.55 -7.29 -2.02
CA GLY A 59 -7.57 -7.83 -2.94
C GLY A 59 -9.00 -7.39 -2.64
N VAL A 60 -9.31 -6.95 -1.40
CA VAL A 60 -10.64 -6.48 -1.01
C VAL A 60 -10.68 -4.96 -1.07
N SER A 61 -11.65 -4.40 -1.81
CA SER A 61 -11.81 -2.95 -1.94
C SER A 61 -11.95 -2.28 -0.56
N GLY A 62 -11.14 -1.25 -0.30
CA GLY A 62 -11.12 -0.52 0.96
C GLY A 62 -10.45 -1.24 2.13
N VAL A 63 -9.89 -2.44 1.92
CA VAL A 63 -9.14 -3.19 2.92
C VAL A 63 -7.71 -3.39 2.43
N ASN A 64 -6.76 -2.83 3.17
CA ASN A 64 -5.33 -3.00 2.92
C ASN A 64 -4.66 -3.64 4.12
N LEU A 65 -4.52 -4.97 4.09
CA LEU A 65 -3.89 -5.73 5.17
C LEU A 65 -2.39 -5.45 5.29
N ARG A 66 -1.77 -5.02 4.20
CA ARG A 66 -0.34 -4.73 4.14
C ARG A 66 0.04 -3.45 4.87
N SER A 67 -0.89 -2.53 5.10
CA SER A 67 -0.61 -1.28 5.80
C SER A 67 -0.09 -1.50 7.24
N GLY A 68 -0.37 -2.67 7.83
CA GLY A 68 -0.11 -2.95 9.24
C GLY A 68 -1.05 -2.19 10.20
N HIS A 69 -1.86 -1.28 9.65
CA HIS A 69 -2.84 -0.49 10.39
C HIS A 69 -4.25 -0.98 10.05
N PHE A 70 -4.96 -1.44 11.05
CA PHE A 70 -6.30 -2.00 10.89
C PHE A 70 -7.31 -1.13 11.63
N ARG A 71 -8.26 -0.54 10.89
CA ARG A 71 -9.28 0.37 11.44
C ARG A 71 -10.01 -0.24 12.66
N ASN A 72 -10.30 -1.53 12.62
CA ASN A 72 -11.11 -2.23 13.62
C ASN A 72 -10.26 -3.09 14.57
N ALA A 73 -8.93 -3.02 14.49
CA ALA A 73 -8.04 -3.88 15.28
C ALA A 73 -6.67 -3.21 15.48
N THR A 74 -6.53 -2.37 16.49
CA THR A 74 -5.27 -1.72 16.83
C THR A 74 -4.33 -2.67 17.58
N THR A 75 -4.90 -3.59 18.39
CA THR A 75 -4.15 -4.58 19.17
C THR A 75 -4.17 -5.96 18.51
N ASP A 76 -3.23 -6.85 18.88
CA ASP A 76 -3.21 -8.23 18.41
C ASP A 76 -4.43 -9.02 18.86
N GLN A 77 -4.89 -8.76 20.09
CA GLN A 77 -6.11 -9.37 20.60
C GLN A 77 -7.34 -8.98 19.80
N GLN A 78 -7.44 -7.70 19.38
CA GLN A 78 -8.54 -7.24 18.54
C GLN A 78 -8.43 -7.84 17.14
N LEU A 79 -7.21 -7.92 16.58
CA LEU A 79 -6.97 -8.55 15.28
C LEU A 79 -7.34 -10.05 15.31
N GLY A 80 -6.96 -10.74 16.38
CA GLY A 80 -7.34 -12.14 16.61
C GLY A 80 -8.86 -12.32 16.68
N ARG A 81 -9.57 -11.42 17.38
CA ARG A 81 -11.04 -11.45 17.42
C ARG A 81 -11.64 -11.24 16.03
N VAL A 82 -11.15 -10.27 15.25
CA VAL A 82 -11.61 -10.05 13.87
C VAL A 82 -11.45 -11.31 13.03
N ILE A 83 -10.32 -12.00 13.14
CA ILE A 83 -10.07 -13.23 12.37
C ILE A 83 -11.02 -14.35 12.81
N THR A 84 -11.18 -14.54 14.12
CA THR A 84 -11.96 -15.67 14.66
C THR A 84 -13.48 -15.47 14.60
N THR A 85 -13.95 -14.22 14.62
CA THR A 85 -15.39 -13.91 14.49
C THR A 85 -15.82 -13.55 13.07
N GLY A 86 -14.89 -13.03 12.26
CA GLY A 86 -15.17 -12.54 10.92
C GLY A 86 -16.05 -11.30 10.89
N PHE A 87 -16.49 -10.97 9.68
CA PHE A 87 -17.53 -9.98 9.37
C PHE A 87 -18.54 -10.60 8.40
N PRO A 88 -19.45 -11.49 8.87
CA PRO A 88 -20.35 -12.25 8.00
C PRO A 88 -21.21 -11.38 7.09
N THR A 89 -21.63 -10.21 7.58
CA THR A 89 -22.42 -9.23 6.81
C THR A 89 -21.62 -8.57 5.69
N SER A 90 -20.29 -8.59 5.76
CA SER A 90 -19.36 -8.04 4.77
C SER A 90 -18.63 -9.13 3.98
N GLY A 91 -19.03 -10.39 4.14
CA GLY A 91 -18.49 -11.53 3.38
C GLY A 91 -17.21 -12.16 3.95
N MET A 92 -16.69 -11.70 5.09
CA MET A 92 -15.55 -12.33 5.75
C MET A 92 -16.06 -13.41 6.72
N PRO A 93 -15.76 -14.70 6.48
CA PRO A 93 -16.18 -15.77 7.40
C PRO A 93 -15.37 -15.75 8.70
N ALA A 94 -15.90 -16.40 9.73
CA ALA A 94 -15.17 -16.73 10.92
C ALA A 94 -14.18 -17.88 10.66
N PHE A 95 -12.97 -17.78 11.21
CA PHE A 95 -11.94 -18.81 11.09
C PHE A 95 -11.69 -19.49 12.44
N THR A 96 -11.76 -20.82 12.44
CA THR A 96 -11.31 -21.63 13.58
C THR A 96 -9.83 -21.91 13.39
N LEU A 97 -9.01 -21.31 14.25
CA LEU A 97 -7.55 -21.44 14.27
C LEU A 97 -7.16 -21.82 15.71
N ASP A 98 -6.15 -22.66 15.87
CA ASP A 98 -5.53 -22.84 17.18
C ASP A 98 -4.68 -21.62 17.57
N ALA A 99 -4.15 -21.61 18.79
CA ALA A 99 -3.42 -20.45 19.31
C ALA A 99 -2.12 -20.17 18.52
N ALA A 100 -1.44 -21.21 18.04
CA ALA A 100 -0.20 -21.07 17.30
C ALA A 100 -0.47 -20.53 15.88
N ASP A 101 -1.49 -21.07 15.22
CA ASP A 101 -1.95 -20.63 13.92
C ASP A 101 -2.40 -19.17 13.95
N LEU A 102 -3.20 -18.80 14.97
CA LEU A 102 -3.68 -17.43 15.12
C LEU A 102 -2.52 -16.46 15.37
N THR A 103 -1.57 -16.82 16.24
CA THR A 103 -0.35 -16.03 16.49
C THR A 103 0.46 -15.86 15.21
N GLY A 104 0.64 -16.92 14.45
CA GLY A 104 1.35 -16.88 13.17
C GLY A 104 0.70 -15.94 12.18
N VAL A 105 -0.62 -16.04 11.96
CA VAL A 105 -1.34 -15.16 11.05
C VAL A 105 -1.25 -13.70 11.48
N ILE A 106 -1.39 -13.40 12.78
CA ILE A 106 -1.23 -12.05 13.32
C ILE A 106 0.19 -11.53 13.05
N ALA A 107 1.22 -12.34 13.39
CA ALA A 107 2.62 -11.99 13.14
C ALA A 107 2.88 -11.68 11.65
N TYR A 108 2.33 -12.51 10.76
CA TYR A 108 2.44 -12.28 9.32
C TYR A 108 1.78 -10.97 8.89
N LEU A 109 0.53 -10.72 9.29
CA LEU A 109 -0.21 -9.51 8.94
C LEU A 109 0.48 -8.23 9.44
N ARG A 110 1.04 -8.25 10.65
CA ARG A 110 1.83 -7.12 11.19
C ARG A 110 3.13 -6.88 10.43
N ASN A 111 3.69 -7.93 9.84
CA ASN A 111 4.97 -7.88 9.11
C ASN A 111 4.82 -7.98 7.60
N MET A 112 3.62 -8.06 7.06
CA MET A 112 3.35 -8.30 5.64
C MET A 112 4.09 -7.32 4.71
N ASN A 113 4.28 -6.07 5.15
CA ASN A 113 5.03 -5.06 4.40
C ASN A 113 6.56 -5.21 4.53
N SER A 114 7.04 -5.96 5.54
CA SER A 114 8.48 -6.08 5.85
C SER A 114 9.12 -7.31 5.19
N ILE A 115 8.34 -8.36 4.94
CA ILE A 115 8.82 -9.66 4.48
C ILE A 115 9.46 -9.57 3.09
N ASP A 116 8.92 -8.73 2.22
CA ASP A 116 9.44 -8.55 0.86
C ASP A 116 10.66 -7.61 0.77
N ARG A 117 11.08 -6.99 1.88
CA ARG A 117 12.29 -6.12 1.88
C ARG A 117 13.60 -6.91 1.75
N GLY A 118 13.57 -8.23 1.99
CA GLY A 118 14.77 -9.06 2.01
C GLY A 118 15.31 -9.49 0.64
N SER A 119 14.57 -9.30 -0.45
CA SER A 119 14.94 -9.79 -1.79
C SER A 119 15.57 -8.73 -2.68
N LEU A 120 15.34 -7.44 -2.41
CA LEU A 120 15.90 -6.35 -3.20
C LEU A 120 17.12 -5.73 -2.52
N LYS A 121 18.19 -5.53 -3.28
CA LYS A 121 19.29 -4.67 -2.85
C LYS A 121 18.73 -3.27 -2.57
N PRO A 122 19.20 -2.59 -1.50
CA PRO A 122 18.84 -1.19 -1.28
C PRO A 122 19.28 -0.35 -2.48
N GLY A 123 18.33 0.37 -3.09
CA GLY A 123 18.61 1.33 -4.15
C GLY A 123 18.76 2.75 -3.61
N ASP A 124 19.09 3.69 -4.49
CA ASP A 124 19.17 5.12 -4.21
C ASP A 124 17.84 5.79 -4.58
N ALA A 125 17.09 6.29 -3.60
CA ALA A 125 15.79 6.92 -3.81
C ALA A 125 15.87 8.20 -4.66
N ALA A 126 16.95 8.96 -4.60
CA ALA A 126 17.11 10.19 -5.38
C ALA A 126 17.34 9.87 -6.87
N ARG A 127 18.18 8.86 -7.16
CA ARG A 127 18.34 8.36 -8.52
C ARG A 127 17.03 7.73 -9.03
N GLY A 128 16.34 6.95 -8.20
CA GLY A 128 15.04 6.35 -8.53
C GLY A 128 14.00 7.40 -8.90
N ARG A 129 13.95 8.52 -8.16
CA ARG A 129 13.11 9.65 -8.52
C ARG A 129 13.46 10.21 -9.90
N THR A 130 14.73 10.48 -10.15
CA THR A 130 15.19 10.98 -11.46
C THR A 130 14.81 10.02 -12.59
N ILE A 131 15.03 8.71 -12.42
CA ILE A 131 14.65 7.69 -13.40
C ILE A 131 13.12 7.70 -13.63
N THR A 132 12.33 7.79 -12.58
CA THR A 132 10.85 7.82 -12.65
C THR A 132 10.36 9.02 -13.46
N GLU A 133 11.00 10.16 -13.31
CA GLU A 133 10.65 11.43 -13.98
C GLU A 133 11.19 11.51 -15.42
N THR A 134 12.26 10.77 -15.76
CA THR A 134 12.97 10.87 -17.05
C THR A 134 12.88 9.56 -17.85
N LYS A 135 13.88 8.67 -17.73
CA LYS A 135 14.03 7.42 -18.48
C LYS A 135 12.81 6.50 -18.33
N GLY A 136 12.23 6.43 -17.14
CA GLY A 136 11.04 5.63 -16.85
C GLY A 136 9.76 6.22 -17.41
N ALA A 137 9.71 7.54 -17.62
CA ALA A 137 8.57 8.29 -18.13
C ALA A 137 7.25 7.99 -17.39
N CYS A 138 7.32 7.64 -16.09
CA CYS A 138 6.18 7.15 -15.33
C CYS A 138 5.08 8.21 -15.19
N LEU A 139 5.47 9.50 -15.10
CA LEU A 139 4.55 10.62 -14.97
C LEU A 139 3.70 10.89 -16.23
N ASN A 140 4.06 10.31 -17.37
CA ASN A 140 3.23 10.39 -18.58
C ASN A 140 1.88 9.68 -18.39
N CYS A 141 1.82 8.71 -17.46
CA CYS A 141 0.62 7.94 -17.16
C CYS A 141 0.19 8.06 -15.71
N HIS A 142 1.13 8.06 -14.78
CA HIS A 142 0.89 8.07 -13.34
C HIS A 142 0.97 9.47 -12.75
N ARG A 143 0.31 9.64 -11.60
CA ARG A 143 0.39 10.84 -10.76
C ARG A 143 1.16 10.55 -9.49
N ILE A 144 2.08 11.45 -9.11
CA ILE A 144 2.82 11.44 -7.85
C ILE A 144 2.75 12.85 -7.26
N ASN A 145 2.24 13.00 -6.03
CA ASN A 145 2.18 14.26 -5.28
C ASN A 145 1.70 15.45 -6.13
N ASN A 146 0.58 15.28 -6.80
CA ASN A 146 -0.03 16.27 -7.69
C ASN A 146 0.71 16.54 -9.03
N GLN A 147 1.81 15.88 -9.33
CA GLN A 147 2.50 15.93 -10.62
C GLN A 147 2.16 14.72 -11.48
N GLY A 148 2.13 14.90 -12.82
CA GLY A 148 1.89 13.84 -13.79
C GLY A 148 0.41 13.61 -14.15
N SER A 149 0.18 12.60 -14.97
CA SER A 149 -1.11 12.25 -15.54
C SER A 149 -2.02 11.48 -14.58
N ARG A 150 -3.33 11.51 -14.83
CA ARG A 150 -4.34 10.69 -14.15
C ARG A 150 -4.77 9.47 -14.96
N ARG A 151 -4.14 9.20 -16.07
CA ARG A 151 -4.45 8.08 -16.97
C ARG A 151 -4.30 6.71 -16.26
N ALA A 152 -3.30 6.58 -15.41
CA ALA A 152 -3.01 5.39 -14.61
C ALA A 152 -3.23 5.66 -13.11
N PRO A 153 -3.17 4.63 -12.25
CA PRO A 153 -3.32 4.79 -10.81
C PRO A 153 -2.36 5.82 -10.21
N ASN A 154 -2.83 6.55 -9.20
CA ASN A 154 -2.01 7.46 -8.42
C ASN A 154 -0.99 6.66 -7.58
N LEU A 155 0.28 7.05 -7.65
CA LEU A 155 1.37 6.40 -6.95
C LEU A 155 1.79 7.12 -5.66
N SER A 156 1.14 8.22 -5.28
CA SER A 156 1.54 9.03 -4.11
C SER A 156 1.59 8.25 -2.80
N GLU A 157 0.86 7.15 -2.70
CA GLU A 157 0.77 6.28 -1.51
C GLU A 157 1.25 4.85 -1.79
N ILE A 158 1.90 4.62 -2.92
CA ILE A 158 2.22 3.26 -3.37
C ILE A 158 3.11 2.52 -2.37
N GLY A 159 4.04 3.21 -1.73
CA GLY A 159 4.94 2.62 -0.75
C GLY A 159 4.27 2.34 0.60
N ALA A 160 3.08 2.93 0.90
CA ALA A 160 2.28 2.55 2.05
C ALA A 160 1.38 1.34 1.75
N THR A 161 1.05 1.12 0.46
CA THR A 161 0.03 0.16 0.05
C THR A 161 0.60 -1.10 -0.59
N ARG A 162 1.86 -1.06 -1.09
CA ARG A 162 2.47 -2.21 -1.76
C ARG A 162 3.88 -2.49 -1.25
N SER A 163 4.29 -3.76 -1.29
CA SER A 163 5.65 -4.18 -0.97
C SER A 163 6.62 -3.91 -2.11
N ALA A 164 7.91 -3.96 -1.78
CA ALA A 164 9.00 -3.89 -2.75
C ALA A 164 8.82 -4.90 -3.88
N GLY A 165 8.61 -6.18 -3.53
CA GLY A 165 8.44 -7.25 -4.52
C GLY A 165 7.17 -7.11 -5.37
N SER A 166 6.08 -6.55 -4.81
CA SER A 166 4.87 -6.26 -5.58
C SER A 166 5.08 -5.12 -6.58
N ILE A 167 5.83 -4.08 -6.17
CA ILE A 167 6.19 -2.96 -7.06
C ILE A 167 7.13 -3.47 -8.17
N GLU A 168 8.15 -4.26 -7.80
CA GLU A 168 9.08 -4.86 -8.75
C GLU A 168 8.36 -5.71 -9.79
N ARG A 169 7.49 -6.63 -9.36
CA ARG A 169 6.69 -7.45 -10.29
C ARG A 169 5.82 -6.60 -11.20
N SER A 170 5.22 -5.51 -10.70
CA SER A 170 4.43 -4.60 -11.53
C SER A 170 5.26 -3.90 -12.60
N LEU A 171 6.55 -3.65 -12.34
CA LEU A 171 7.47 -3.07 -13.31
C LEU A 171 7.96 -4.10 -14.33
N LEU A 172 8.19 -5.33 -13.92
CA LEU A 172 8.73 -6.39 -14.77
C LEU A 172 7.65 -7.12 -15.59
N ASP A 173 6.49 -7.37 -14.98
CA ASP A 173 5.35 -8.07 -15.57
C ASP A 173 4.02 -7.36 -15.18
N PRO A 174 3.71 -6.23 -15.84
CA PRO A 174 2.55 -5.43 -15.50
C PRO A 174 1.21 -6.15 -15.75
N ASP A 175 1.15 -7.11 -16.67
CA ASP A 175 -0.07 -7.87 -16.94
C ASP A 175 -0.45 -8.75 -15.74
N SER A 176 0.52 -9.42 -15.13
CA SER A 176 0.28 -10.32 -13.99
C SER A 176 -0.17 -9.61 -12.72
N GLN A 177 0.09 -8.31 -12.61
CA GLN A 177 -0.22 -7.50 -11.42
C GLN A 177 -1.37 -6.51 -11.65
N MET A 178 -2.02 -6.58 -12.80
CA MET A 178 -3.10 -5.65 -13.15
C MET A 178 -4.43 -6.06 -12.51
N TRP A 179 -4.89 -5.24 -11.58
CA TRP A 179 -6.18 -5.46 -10.96
C TRP A 179 -7.32 -5.29 -11.95
N PRO A 180 -8.44 -6.03 -11.77
CA PRO A 180 -9.60 -5.92 -12.65
C PRO A 180 -10.13 -4.49 -12.82
N ILE A 181 -10.11 -3.67 -11.74
CA ILE A 181 -10.54 -2.27 -11.77
C ILE A 181 -9.63 -1.38 -12.63
N ASN A 182 -8.36 -1.77 -12.81
CA ASN A 182 -7.38 -1.01 -13.59
C ASN A 182 -7.27 -1.49 -15.04
N ARG A 183 -8.07 -2.49 -15.43
CA ARG A 183 -8.08 -2.99 -16.82
C ARG A 183 -8.61 -1.93 -17.76
N PRO A 184 -7.91 -1.65 -18.86
CA PRO A 184 -8.42 -0.76 -19.89
C PRO A 184 -9.71 -1.28 -20.51
N VAL A 185 -10.56 -0.36 -20.90
CA VAL A 185 -11.81 -0.66 -21.60
C VAL A 185 -11.87 0.07 -22.93
N LEU A 186 -12.34 -0.63 -23.96
CA LEU A 186 -12.70 -0.05 -25.24
C LEU A 186 -14.23 -0.06 -25.34
N ILE A 187 -14.83 1.13 -25.51
CA ILE A 187 -16.27 1.32 -25.55
C ILE A 187 -16.64 1.94 -26.87
N VAL A 188 -17.55 1.30 -27.61
CA VAL A 188 -18.14 1.84 -28.85
C VAL A 188 -19.59 2.13 -28.58
N MET A 189 -20.00 3.39 -28.78
CA MET A 189 -21.36 3.84 -28.59
C MET A 189 -22.24 3.51 -29.82
N LYS A 190 -23.54 3.56 -29.67
CA LYS A 190 -24.52 3.36 -30.77
C LYS A 190 -24.42 4.45 -31.82
N ASP A 191 -24.00 5.66 -31.45
CA ASP A 191 -23.75 6.79 -32.36
C ASP A 191 -22.40 6.70 -33.08
N GLY A 192 -21.62 5.64 -32.83
CA GLY A 192 -20.32 5.39 -33.45
C GLY A 192 -19.11 6.00 -32.72
N LYS A 193 -19.32 6.82 -31.70
CA LYS A 193 -18.21 7.34 -30.89
C LYS A 193 -17.49 6.21 -30.17
N THR A 194 -16.19 6.35 -30.05
CA THR A 194 -15.33 5.37 -29.36
C THR A 194 -14.63 6.05 -28.19
N PHE A 195 -14.58 5.33 -27.07
CA PHE A 195 -13.87 5.73 -25.87
C PHE A 195 -12.92 4.62 -25.47
N ASP A 196 -11.69 5.02 -25.17
CA ASP A 196 -10.66 4.16 -24.59
C ASP A 196 -10.20 4.77 -23.26
N GLY A 197 -10.02 3.94 -22.26
CA GLY A 197 -9.60 4.45 -20.96
C GLY A 197 -9.59 3.39 -19.86
N ARG A 198 -9.23 3.85 -18.66
CA ARG A 198 -9.26 3.05 -17.46
C ARG A 198 -10.65 3.09 -16.82
N ARG A 199 -11.25 1.94 -16.56
CA ARG A 199 -12.49 1.84 -15.82
C ARG A 199 -12.27 2.29 -14.38
N LEU A 200 -13.10 3.23 -13.90
CA LEU A 200 -13.07 3.75 -12.54
C LEU A 200 -14.18 3.16 -11.69
N ASN A 201 -15.39 3.09 -12.26
CA ASN A 201 -16.57 2.58 -11.60
C ASN A 201 -17.54 1.99 -12.64
N GLU A 202 -18.38 1.08 -12.21
CA GLU A 202 -19.39 0.45 -13.06
C GLU A 202 -20.55 -0.02 -12.19
N ASP A 203 -21.77 0.31 -12.61
CA ASP A 203 -23.00 -0.18 -12.03
C ASP A 203 -23.89 -0.84 -13.12
N THR A 204 -25.14 -1.14 -12.77
CA THR A 204 -26.10 -1.76 -13.70
C THR A 204 -26.39 -0.88 -14.92
N TYR A 205 -26.35 0.43 -14.78
CA TYR A 205 -26.84 1.41 -15.77
C TYR A 205 -25.72 2.21 -16.43
N SER A 206 -24.60 2.41 -15.74
CA SER A 206 -23.53 3.29 -16.19
C SER A 206 -22.16 2.68 -16.01
N VAL A 207 -21.20 3.22 -16.76
CA VAL A 207 -19.77 3.00 -16.58
C VAL A 207 -19.04 4.33 -16.56
N GLN A 208 -18.13 4.49 -15.63
CA GLN A 208 -17.25 5.66 -15.52
C GLN A 208 -15.82 5.26 -15.86
N ILE A 209 -15.22 6.03 -16.74
CA ILE A 209 -13.83 5.81 -17.18
C ILE A 209 -13.01 7.09 -17.02
N ALA A 210 -11.70 6.92 -16.83
CA ALA A 210 -10.74 7.98 -17.08
C ALA A 210 -10.16 7.77 -18.48
N ASP A 211 -10.34 8.76 -19.37
CA ASP A 211 -9.78 8.72 -20.72
C ASP A 211 -8.25 8.93 -20.72
N GLU A 212 -7.65 8.93 -21.92
CA GLU A 212 -6.21 9.15 -22.08
C GLU A 212 -5.72 10.50 -21.54
N ALA A 213 -6.58 11.51 -21.53
CA ALA A 213 -6.28 12.82 -20.93
C ALA A 213 -6.54 12.86 -19.42
N GLY A 214 -6.99 11.75 -18.82
CA GLY A 214 -7.35 11.66 -17.41
C GLY A 214 -8.67 12.32 -17.06
N ARG A 215 -9.53 12.60 -18.06
CA ARG A 215 -10.86 13.19 -17.85
C ARG A 215 -11.83 12.10 -17.44
N LEU A 216 -12.68 12.42 -16.47
CA LEU A 216 -13.76 11.53 -16.06
C LEU A 216 -14.88 11.59 -17.11
N ILE A 217 -15.25 10.44 -17.66
CA ILE A 217 -16.34 10.26 -18.60
C ILE A 217 -17.32 9.26 -18.00
N SER A 218 -18.59 9.63 -17.95
CA SER A 218 -19.69 8.75 -17.54
C SER A 218 -20.54 8.41 -18.77
N LEU A 219 -20.76 7.13 -19.00
CA LEU A 219 -21.50 6.60 -20.16
C LEU A 219 -22.66 5.72 -19.69
N ASN A 220 -23.82 5.91 -20.30
CA ASN A 220 -24.97 5.03 -20.06
C ASN A 220 -24.78 3.71 -20.83
N LYS A 221 -24.94 2.59 -20.15
CA LYS A 221 -24.80 1.27 -20.78
C LYS A 221 -25.83 1.02 -21.88
N SER A 222 -27.03 1.64 -21.76
CA SER A 222 -28.07 1.58 -22.80
C SER A 222 -27.62 2.11 -24.16
N ASP A 223 -26.64 3.03 -24.17
CA ASP A 223 -26.14 3.68 -25.40
C ASP A 223 -24.88 3.00 -25.93
N ILE A 224 -24.35 2.02 -25.22
CA ILE A 224 -23.17 1.27 -25.62
C ILE A 224 -23.57 0.17 -26.61
N ARG A 225 -22.83 0.08 -27.73
CA ARG A 225 -22.92 -0.98 -28.72
C ARG A 225 -21.93 -2.11 -28.44
N ARG A 226 -20.71 -1.78 -27.99
CA ARG A 226 -19.62 -2.72 -27.71
C ARG A 226 -18.84 -2.26 -26.47
N PHE A 227 -18.61 -3.18 -25.56
CA PHE A 227 -17.84 -2.98 -24.33
C PHE A 227 -16.81 -4.10 -24.20
N GLU A 228 -15.53 -3.76 -24.28
CA GLU A 228 -14.44 -4.72 -24.19
C GLU A 228 -13.51 -4.34 -23.07
N VAL A 229 -13.12 -5.32 -22.26
CA VAL A 229 -12.14 -5.17 -21.19
C VAL A 229 -10.86 -5.86 -21.63
N SER A 230 -9.76 -5.09 -21.70
CA SER A 230 -8.46 -5.63 -22.03
C SER A 230 -7.89 -6.44 -20.87
N VAL A 231 -7.23 -7.54 -21.18
CA VAL A 231 -6.43 -8.31 -20.22
C VAL A 231 -4.96 -7.88 -20.21
N HIS A 232 -4.58 -7.00 -21.14
CA HIS A 232 -3.22 -6.48 -21.28
C HIS A 232 -3.11 -5.08 -20.70
N SER A 233 -2.04 -4.86 -19.94
CA SER A 233 -1.72 -3.57 -19.35
C SER A 233 -1.16 -2.60 -20.40
N PRO A 234 -1.58 -1.32 -20.41
CA PRO A 234 -0.93 -0.30 -21.21
C PRO A 234 0.44 0.13 -20.62
N MET A 235 0.74 -0.28 -19.39
CA MET A 235 2.04 -0.06 -18.79
C MET A 235 3.08 -0.98 -19.46
N PRO A 236 4.19 -0.43 -19.98
CA PRO A 236 5.22 -1.25 -20.59
C PRO A 236 5.98 -2.04 -19.53
N SER A 237 6.49 -3.22 -19.88
CA SER A 237 7.49 -3.90 -19.07
C SER A 237 8.80 -3.11 -19.06
N TYR A 238 9.42 -3.03 -17.89
CA TYR A 238 10.73 -2.40 -17.68
C TYR A 238 11.88 -3.41 -17.63
N LYS A 239 11.60 -4.70 -17.88
CA LYS A 239 12.58 -5.78 -17.82
C LYS A 239 13.84 -5.51 -18.66
N ASP A 240 13.65 -4.96 -19.86
CA ASP A 240 14.74 -4.67 -20.80
C ASP A 240 15.06 -3.16 -20.89
N LYS A 241 14.38 -2.32 -20.09
CA LYS A 241 14.51 -0.86 -20.09
C LYS A 241 15.35 -0.34 -18.94
N LEU A 242 15.32 -1.01 -17.80
CA LEU A 242 16.07 -0.66 -16.61
C LEU A 242 17.09 -1.74 -16.28
N THR A 243 18.27 -1.32 -15.87
CA THR A 243 19.25 -2.25 -15.27
C THR A 243 18.75 -2.71 -13.88
N PRO A 244 19.28 -3.80 -13.32
CA PRO A 244 18.91 -4.25 -11.96
C PRO A 244 19.11 -3.17 -10.88
N ASP A 245 20.17 -2.35 -10.99
CA ASP A 245 20.43 -1.27 -10.05
C ASP A 245 19.42 -0.12 -10.23
N GLU A 246 19.10 0.27 -11.46
CA GLU A 246 18.06 1.26 -11.76
C GLU A 246 16.67 0.80 -11.31
N LEU A 247 16.36 -0.49 -11.45
CA LEU A 247 15.12 -1.07 -10.94
C LEU A 247 15.05 -0.98 -9.42
N SER A 248 16.14 -1.32 -8.72
CA SER A 248 16.24 -1.18 -7.27
C SER A 248 16.08 0.28 -6.82
N ASP A 249 16.67 1.23 -7.54
CA ASP A 249 16.54 2.67 -7.28
C ASP A 249 15.08 3.13 -7.41
N VAL A 250 14.41 2.77 -8.51
CA VAL A 250 12.99 3.10 -8.75
C VAL A 250 12.10 2.49 -7.67
N VAL A 251 12.28 1.22 -7.33
CA VAL A 251 11.49 0.57 -6.28
C VAL A 251 11.73 1.26 -4.93
N THR A 252 13.00 1.59 -4.60
CA THR A 252 13.34 2.30 -3.37
C THR A 252 12.67 3.67 -3.31
N PHE A 253 12.69 4.43 -4.40
CA PHE A 253 11.96 5.70 -4.47
C PHE A 253 10.46 5.52 -4.27
N LEU A 254 9.83 4.60 -4.99
CA LEU A 254 8.39 4.36 -4.88
C LEU A 254 7.98 3.94 -3.47
N LEU A 255 8.83 3.21 -2.75
CA LEU A 255 8.61 2.87 -1.34
C LEU A 255 8.65 4.07 -0.38
N THR A 256 9.27 5.19 -0.76
CA THR A 256 9.22 6.43 0.03
C THR A 256 7.88 7.15 -0.06
N LEU A 257 7.07 6.85 -1.06
CA LEU A 257 5.78 7.49 -1.30
C LEU A 257 4.71 6.90 -0.36
N LYS A 258 4.48 7.55 0.77
CA LYS A 258 3.58 7.10 1.87
C LYS A 258 2.29 7.90 2.00
N GLY A 259 2.03 8.83 1.08
CA GLY A 259 1.02 9.86 1.22
C GLY A 259 1.53 11.05 2.02
N LEU A 260 0.69 12.09 2.12
CA LEU A 260 0.94 13.30 2.93
C LEU A 260 0.28 13.13 4.28
#